data_b349e61c64d180efa5020bb57a6b4e11
#
_entry.id   b349e61c64d180efa5020bb57a6b4e11
#
_cell.length_a   1.000
_cell.length_b   1.000
_cell.length_c   1.000
_cell.angle_alpha   90.00
_cell.angle_beta   90.00
_cell.angle_gamma   90.00
#
_symmetry.space_group_name_H-M   'P 1'
#
loop_
_entity.id
_entity.type
_entity.pdbx_description
1 polymer ?
#
loop_
_entity_poly.entity_id
_entity_poly.type
_entity_poly.pdbx_seq_one_letter_code
_entity_poly.pdbx_strand_id
1 'polypeptide(L)'
;MRLLIGFLFVFNVLFCVSCANNELGKVEETEDSNDETVDEFVQIEEETVDSSDDELSDDLSDEALAESEVSEAESEETTDEDEQQTEITEESFMNSVAGRYAHYDIVAYYSDMGLMGVFKNLIISYGFTTFEQEDGKLKITDRFCHSEQISNQDFTTTVPDALTQAIIPDSTFMEIKQDNEGNFYLYRPQTPTLLGIEYEDPYNTPLPESIKPDDPRLVDADDDGKPGVTVFIDMFNKTEQLYIARREIFAFEAYLKETGRIEGVVHDNSEQLIIDATSFLLKNQTGEWLQFRGENGDDYSLSPILLVPVDESYDCEKLMQERDTFFPPNPAVWAD
;
A
#
# COMPACT_ATOMS: atom_id res chain seq x y z
N MET A 1 4.34 38.03 -7.55
CA MET A 1 4.59 37.93 -8.99
C MET A 1 4.79 36.47 -9.46
N ARG A 2 4.93 35.49 -8.56
CA ARG A 2 4.93 34.05 -8.90
C ARG A 2 3.53 33.41 -8.94
N LEU A 3 2.58 34.00 -8.24
CA LEU A 3 1.19 33.47 -8.16
C LEU A 3 0.35 33.73 -9.44
N LEU A 4 0.72 34.71 -10.26
CA LEU A 4 -0.04 35.05 -11.47
C LEU A 4 0.32 34.20 -12.70
N ILE A 5 1.48 33.53 -12.67
CA ILE A 5 1.95 32.69 -13.78
C ILE A 5 1.30 31.30 -13.73
N GLY A 6 1.03 30.78 -12.51
CA GLY A 6 0.31 29.51 -12.35
C GLY A 6 -1.13 29.56 -12.85
N PHE A 7 -1.81 30.71 -12.70
CA PHE A 7 -3.20 30.86 -13.11
C PHE A 7 -3.42 30.87 -14.64
N LEU A 8 -2.39 31.29 -15.39
CA LEU A 8 -2.50 31.37 -16.86
C LEU A 8 -2.20 30.00 -17.53
N PHE A 9 -1.44 29.12 -16.85
CA PHE A 9 -1.09 27.81 -17.40
C PHE A 9 -2.23 26.78 -17.24
N VAL A 10 -2.98 26.84 -16.14
CA VAL A 10 -4.14 25.94 -15.89
C VAL A 10 -5.26 26.19 -16.91
N PHE A 11 -5.42 27.45 -17.40
CA PHE A 11 -6.47 27.79 -18.37
C PHE A 11 -6.17 27.32 -19.80
N ASN A 12 -4.88 27.09 -20.15
CA ASN A 12 -4.51 26.67 -21.51
C ASN A 12 -4.49 25.17 -21.71
N VAL A 13 -4.36 24.36 -20.63
CA VAL A 13 -4.38 22.90 -20.72
C VAL A 13 -5.81 22.34 -20.81
N LEU A 14 -6.79 23.05 -20.24
CA LEU A 14 -8.22 22.65 -20.33
C LEU A 14 -8.81 22.75 -21.77
N PHE A 15 -8.19 23.48 -22.67
CA PHE A 15 -8.70 23.61 -24.06
C PHE A 15 -8.17 22.56 -25.04
N CYS A 16 -7.11 21.81 -24.69
CA CYS A 16 -6.53 20.78 -25.58
C CYS A 16 -7.15 19.39 -25.42
N VAL A 17 -7.83 19.08 -24.31
CA VAL A 17 -8.43 17.75 -24.08
C VAL A 17 -9.81 17.59 -24.74
N SER A 18 -10.46 18.70 -25.14
CA SER A 18 -11.81 18.68 -25.77
C SER A 18 -11.80 18.42 -27.29
N CYS A 19 -10.65 18.26 -27.94
CA CYS A 19 -10.58 18.08 -29.40
C CYS A 19 -10.28 16.66 -29.89
N ALA A 20 -10.20 15.68 -29.02
CA ALA A 20 -9.82 14.32 -29.42
C ALA A 20 -10.96 13.29 -29.57
N ASN A 21 -12.22 13.66 -29.32
CA ASN A 21 -13.35 12.73 -29.44
C ASN A 21 -14.45 13.27 -30.38
N ASN A 22 -14.16 13.39 -31.67
CA ASN A 22 -15.17 13.38 -32.72
C ASN A 22 -14.48 13.08 -34.05
N GLU A 23 -14.46 11.81 -34.41
CA GLU A 23 -14.60 11.28 -35.77
C GLU A 23 -14.31 9.75 -35.76
N LEU A 24 -15.35 8.97 -35.59
CA LEU A 24 -15.40 7.62 -36.11
C LEU A 24 -16.61 7.53 -37.03
N GLY A 25 -16.35 7.94 -38.26
CA GLY A 25 -17.22 7.70 -39.38
C GLY A 25 -17.19 6.23 -39.80
N LYS A 26 -18.37 5.76 -40.17
CA LYS A 26 -18.66 4.49 -40.83
C LYS A 26 -17.61 4.09 -41.88
N VAL A 27 -17.14 2.86 -41.79
CA VAL A 27 -16.56 2.15 -42.96
C VAL A 27 -17.36 0.87 -43.18
N GLU A 28 -17.90 0.78 -44.38
CA GLU A 28 -18.59 -0.37 -44.96
C GLU A 28 -17.57 -1.50 -45.24
N GLU A 29 -18.03 -2.74 -45.06
CA GLU A 29 -17.35 -3.95 -45.42
C GLU A 29 -17.12 -4.01 -46.93
N THR A 30 -15.87 -4.34 -47.36
CA THR A 30 -15.60 -5.03 -48.60
C THR A 30 -14.47 -6.04 -48.38
N GLU A 31 -14.81 -7.32 -48.57
CA GLU A 31 -13.88 -8.42 -48.74
C GLU A 31 -13.02 -8.20 -50.01
N ASP A 32 -11.72 -8.38 -49.93
CA ASP A 32 -11.02 -9.26 -50.92
C ASP A 32 -9.56 -9.58 -50.50
N SER A 33 -9.17 -10.74 -50.92
CA SER A 33 -7.98 -11.54 -50.71
C SER A 33 -6.67 -10.94 -51.26
N ASN A 34 -5.53 -11.28 -50.62
CA ASN A 34 -4.32 -11.97 -51.13
C ASN A 34 -3.06 -11.57 -50.31
N ASP A 35 -2.49 -12.57 -49.69
CA ASP A 35 -1.18 -13.20 -49.82
C ASP A 35 0.00 -12.28 -50.22
N GLU A 36 0.97 -12.14 -49.35
CA GLU A 36 2.40 -12.30 -49.61
C GLU A 36 3.25 -12.05 -48.32
N THR A 37 4.04 -13.06 -48.03
CA THR A 37 5.14 -13.17 -47.08
C THR A 37 6.28 -12.21 -47.37
N VAL A 38 6.84 -11.53 -46.34
CA VAL A 38 8.27 -11.17 -46.33
C VAL A 38 8.80 -11.25 -44.91
N ASP A 39 9.71 -12.21 -44.69
CA ASP A 39 10.63 -12.27 -43.55
C ASP A 39 11.64 -11.13 -43.65
N GLU A 40 11.82 -10.39 -42.55
CA GLU A 40 13.05 -9.60 -42.40
C GLU A 40 13.58 -9.77 -40.96
N PHE A 41 14.60 -10.62 -40.87
CA PHE A 41 15.47 -10.82 -39.72
C PHE A 41 16.37 -9.58 -39.56
N VAL A 42 16.29 -8.91 -38.42
CA VAL A 42 17.34 -7.98 -37.97
C VAL A 42 18.15 -8.66 -36.88
N GLN A 43 19.38 -9.01 -37.24
CA GLN A 43 20.44 -9.40 -36.30
C GLN A 43 20.97 -8.14 -35.60
N ILE A 44 21.03 -8.16 -34.27
CA ILE A 44 21.79 -7.20 -33.48
C ILE A 44 23.05 -7.93 -32.98
N GLU A 45 24.19 -7.39 -33.39
CA GLU A 45 25.53 -7.87 -33.06
C GLU A 45 25.84 -7.59 -31.57
N GLU A 46 26.39 -8.62 -30.90
CA GLU A 46 27.01 -8.53 -29.59
C GLU A 46 28.38 -7.87 -29.72
N GLU A 47 28.59 -6.72 -29.10
CA GLU A 47 29.93 -6.20 -28.82
C GLU A 47 30.43 -6.73 -27.48
N THR A 48 31.42 -7.59 -27.53
CA THR A 48 32.26 -8.01 -26.42
C THR A 48 33.34 -6.95 -26.17
N VAL A 49 33.39 -6.41 -24.97
CA VAL A 49 34.52 -5.60 -24.52
C VAL A 49 35.40 -6.41 -23.59
N ASP A 50 36.64 -6.46 -24.01
CA ASP A 50 37.76 -7.25 -23.53
C ASP A 50 38.33 -6.69 -22.21
N SER A 51 38.86 -7.61 -21.42
CA SER A 51 39.56 -7.44 -20.16
C SER A 51 40.90 -6.71 -20.29
N SER A 52 41.25 -5.95 -19.27
CA SER A 52 42.69 -5.72 -18.98
C SER A 52 42.95 -5.76 -17.48
N ASP A 53 43.79 -6.71 -17.15
CA ASP A 53 44.46 -6.94 -15.88
C ASP A 53 45.38 -5.72 -15.51
N ASP A 54 45.46 -5.41 -14.24
CA ASP A 54 46.63 -4.80 -13.65
C ASP A 54 46.88 -5.36 -12.24
N GLU A 55 47.91 -6.17 -12.18
CA GLU A 55 48.59 -6.59 -10.96
C GLU A 55 49.53 -5.47 -10.46
N LEU A 56 49.63 -5.32 -9.13
CA LEU A 56 50.82 -4.87 -8.41
C LEU A 56 50.62 -5.10 -6.91
N SER A 57 51.16 -6.13 -6.33
CA SER A 57 52.45 -6.38 -5.66
C SER A 57 52.63 -5.71 -4.30
N ASP A 58 52.83 -6.60 -3.32
CA ASP A 58 53.75 -6.57 -2.18
C ASP A 58 53.80 -5.36 -1.24
N ASP A 59 53.51 -5.61 0.02
CA ASP A 59 54.60 -5.45 1.03
C ASP A 59 54.35 -6.28 2.32
N LEU A 60 55.44 -6.95 2.70
CA LEU A 60 55.62 -7.76 3.88
C LEU A 60 56.00 -6.86 5.08
N SER A 61 55.47 -7.17 6.26
CA SER A 61 56.24 -6.95 7.48
C SER A 61 55.88 -7.99 8.56
N ASP A 62 56.88 -8.84 8.81
CA ASP A 62 57.06 -9.66 9.99
C ASP A 62 57.20 -8.81 11.27
N GLU A 63 56.67 -9.30 12.37
CA GLU A 63 57.28 -9.33 13.73
C GLU A 63 56.26 -9.98 14.70
N ALA A 64 56.61 -10.98 15.28
CA ALA A 64 57.38 -11.39 16.44
C ALA A 64 56.52 -12.31 17.33
N LEU A 65 57.08 -13.48 17.49
CA LEU A 65 56.73 -14.54 18.46
C LEU A 65 56.81 -14.02 19.91
N ALA A 66 55.81 -14.38 20.72
CA ALA A 66 55.94 -14.51 22.15
C ALA A 66 55.30 -15.82 22.60
N GLU A 67 56.15 -16.77 22.96
CA GLU A 67 55.78 -17.97 23.72
C GLU A 67 55.32 -17.57 25.12
N SER A 68 54.23 -18.14 25.59
CA SER A 68 53.97 -18.29 27.04
C SER A 68 53.16 -19.55 27.33
N GLU A 69 53.84 -20.36 27.97
CA GLU A 69 53.62 -21.48 28.90
C GLU A 69 52.20 -22.07 29.06
N VAL A 70 52.18 -23.35 28.87
CA VAL A 70 51.18 -24.35 29.22
C VAL A 70 50.85 -24.31 30.71
N SER A 71 49.61 -24.09 31.08
CA SER A 71 49.08 -24.54 32.37
C SER A 71 47.95 -25.54 32.09
N GLU A 72 48.22 -26.77 32.44
CA GLU A 72 47.20 -27.83 32.60
C GLU A 72 46.19 -27.36 33.63
N ALA A 73 44.95 -27.23 33.24
CA ALA A 73 43.81 -27.09 34.13
C ALA A 73 42.74 -28.09 33.69
N GLU A 74 42.31 -28.80 34.64
CA GLU A 74 41.38 -29.91 34.73
C GLU A 74 40.17 -29.81 33.79
N SER A 75 39.86 -30.96 33.20
CA SER A 75 38.63 -31.21 32.45
C SER A 75 37.41 -31.05 33.32
N GLU A 76 36.74 -29.89 33.24
CA GLU A 76 35.36 -29.78 33.65
C GLU A 76 34.50 -30.46 32.57
N GLU A 77 33.77 -31.45 33.01
CA GLU A 77 32.73 -32.17 32.30
C GLU A 77 31.63 -31.16 31.94
N THR A 78 31.72 -30.56 30.75
CA THR A 78 30.62 -29.79 30.19
C THR A 78 29.50 -30.76 29.88
N THR A 79 28.47 -30.75 30.73
CA THR A 79 27.16 -31.26 30.38
C THR A 79 26.69 -30.52 29.14
N ASP A 80 26.71 -31.19 28.00
CA ASP A 80 25.95 -30.76 26.80
C ASP A 80 24.48 -30.70 27.22
N GLU A 81 24.04 -29.53 27.64
CA GLU A 81 22.63 -29.20 27.61
C GLU A 81 22.26 -29.13 26.12
N ASP A 82 21.71 -30.23 25.66
CA ASP A 82 21.04 -30.34 24.38
C ASP A 82 19.93 -29.27 24.39
N GLU A 83 20.23 -28.07 23.90
CA GLU A 83 19.21 -27.08 23.58
C GLU A 83 18.32 -27.72 22.51
N GLN A 84 17.29 -28.43 22.96
CA GLN A 84 16.21 -28.86 22.10
C GLN A 84 15.60 -27.58 21.50
N GLN A 85 16.05 -27.24 20.32
CA GLN A 85 15.41 -26.25 19.47
C GLN A 85 13.98 -26.73 19.26
N THR A 86 13.05 -26.21 20.04
CA THR A 86 11.64 -26.58 19.96
C THR A 86 11.16 -26.09 18.58
N GLU A 87 10.95 -27.04 17.69
CA GLU A 87 10.41 -26.75 16.35
C GLU A 87 9.08 -25.98 16.51
N ILE A 88 9.04 -24.75 16.01
CA ILE A 88 7.83 -23.92 16.05
C ILE A 88 6.82 -24.57 15.08
N THR A 89 5.67 -24.99 15.59
CA THR A 89 4.58 -25.52 14.78
C THR A 89 3.63 -24.39 14.36
N GLU A 90 2.87 -24.59 13.29
CA GLU A 90 1.84 -23.65 12.85
C GLU A 90 0.83 -23.32 13.96
N GLU A 91 0.41 -24.33 14.73
CA GLU A 91 -0.48 -24.14 15.87
C GLU A 91 0.16 -23.27 16.96
N SER A 92 1.44 -23.51 17.31
CA SER A 92 2.14 -22.68 18.29
C SER A 92 2.34 -21.25 17.79
N PHE A 93 2.57 -21.06 16.49
CA PHE A 93 2.65 -19.75 15.87
C PHE A 93 1.30 -19.01 15.93
N MET A 94 0.19 -19.66 15.55
CA MET A 94 -1.15 -19.06 15.66
C MET A 94 -1.47 -18.66 17.11
N ASN A 95 -1.10 -19.49 18.10
CA ASN A 95 -1.26 -19.16 19.52
C ASN A 95 -0.47 -17.92 19.95
N SER A 96 0.72 -17.69 19.38
CA SER A 96 1.55 -16.53 19.70
C SER A 96 1.07 -15.25 19.04
N VAL A 97 0.29 -15.35 17.95
CA VAL A 97 -0.30 -14.21 17.23
C VAL A 97 -1.68 -13.83 17.79
N ALA A 98 -2.45 -14.80 18.32
CA ALA A 98 -3.80 -14.54 18.80
C ALA A 98 -3.84 -13.41 19.83
N GLY A 99 -4.71 -12.40 19.60
CA GLY A 99 -4.81 -11.23 20.46
C GLY A 99 -5.29 -9.98 19.75
N ARG A 100 -5.29 -8.87 20.47
CA ARG A 100 -5.69 -7.55 19.97
C ARG A 100 -4.48 -6.63 19.85
N TYR A 101 -4.45 -5.88 18.75
CA TYR A 101 -3.33 -5.02 18.38
C TYR A 101 -3.82 -3.62 18.01
N ALA A 102 -3.07 -2.62 18.41
CA ALA A 102 -3.14 -1.30 17.80
C ALA A 102 -2.57 -1.38 16.38
N HIS A 103 -3.31 -0.90 15.41
CA HIS A 103 -3.03 -1.01 13.98
C HIS A 103 -2.55 0.32 13.44
N TYR A 104 -1.47 0.27 12.68
CA TYR A 104 -0.94 1.35 11.87
C TYR A 104 -0.51 0.80 10.53
N ASP A 105 -1.00 1.39 9.46
CA ASP A 105 -0.53 1.08 8.12
C ASP A 105 -0.35 2.35 7.28
N ILE A 106 0.48 2.23 6.26
CA ILE A 106 0.63 3.23 5.22
C ILE A 106 0.37 2.57 3.88
N VAL A 107 -0.34 3.25 3.01
CA VAL A 107 -0.35 2.93 1.58
C VAL A 107 0.19 4.11 0.80
N ALA A 108 1.28 3.90 0.09
CA ALA A 108 1.89 4.90 -0.78
C ALA A 108 1.28 4.84 -2.17
N TYR A 109 0.69 5.94 -2.62
CA TYR A 109 0.06 6.05 -3.94
C TYR A 109 0.74 7.08 -4.82
N TYR A 110 0.66 6.87 -6.10
CA TYR A 110 1.05 7.86 -7.11
C TYR A 110 0.01 7.96 -8.22
N SER A 111 -0.05 9.12 -8.85
CA SER A 111 -0.83 9.36 -10.05
C SER A 111 -0.03 10.26 -10.98
N ASP A 112 0.23 9.82 -12.20
CA ASP A 112 0.92 10.62 -13.21
C ASP A 112 -0.08 11.57 -13.89
N MET A 113 0.04 12.85 -13.58
CA MET A 113 -0.81 13.91 -14.13
C MET A 113 -0.15 14.60 -15.35
N GLY A 114 0.80 13.93 -16.01
CA GLY A 114 1.46 14.43 -17.21
C GLY A 114 2.23 15.72 -16.94
N LEU A 115 1.81 16.83 -17.58
CA LEU A 115 2.48 18.14 -17.45
C LEU A 115 2.43 18.73 -16.04
N MET A 116 1.54 18.27 -15.17
CA MET A 116 1.46 18.68 -13.76
C MET A 116 2.39 17.87 -12.85
N GLY A 117 3.06 16.86 -13.40
CA GLY A 117 3.97 16.00 -12.68
C GLY A 117 3.28 14.83 -11.98
N VAL A 118 4.04 14.12 -11.16
CA VAL A 118 3.57 12.98 -10.40
C VAL A 118 3.03 13.45 -9.06
N PHE A 119 1.77 13.11 -8.76
CA PHE A 119 1.16 13.29 -7.45
C PHE A 119 1.50 12.06 -6.61
N LYS A 120 2.06 12.31 -5.45
CA LYS A 120 2.45 11.30 -4.47
C LYS A 120 1.66 11.51 -3.19
N ASN A 121 1.09 10.45 -2.68
CA ASN A 121 0.25 10.49 -1.47
C ASN A 121 0.59 9.32 -0.57
N LEU A 122 0.61 9.56 0.73
CA LEU A 122 0.58 8.54 1.76
C LEU A 122 -0.78 8.58 2.41
N ILE A 123 -1.51 7.47 2.38
CA ILE A 123 -2.69 7.28 3.22
C ILE A 123 -2.23 6.48 4.43
N ILE A 124 -2.45 7.02 5.61
CA ILE A 124 -2.02 6.45 6.89
C ILE A 124 -3.26 6.12 7.69
N SER A 125 -3.41 4.87 8.08
CA SER A 125 -4.57 4.39 8.82
C SER A 125 -4.18 3.98 10.24
N TYR A 126 -5.06 4.28 11.18
CA TYR A 126 -4.95 3.91 12.59
C TYR A 126 -6.21 3.16 13.02
N GLY A 127 -6.02 2.13 13.83
CA GLY A 127 -7.16 1.34 14.29
C GLY A 127 -6.79 0.19 15.19
N PHE A 128 -7.55 -0.88 15.08
CA PHE A 128 -7.32 -2.13 15.79
C PHE A 128 -7.46 -3.31 14.85
N THR A 129 -6.57 -4.28 15.04
CA THR A 129 -6.65 -5.61 14.44
C THR A 129 -6.78 -6.63 15.56
N THR A 130 -7.71 -7.56 15.41
CA THR A 130 -7.89 -8.66 16.35
C THR A 130 -7.72 -9.99 15.62
N PHE A 131 -6.88 -10.86 16.18
CA PHE A 131 -6.71 -12.23 15.71
C PHE A 131 -7.35 -13.19 16.70
N GLU A 132 -8.25 -14.02 16.21
CA GLU A 132 -8.94 -15.05 16.99
C GLU A 132 -8.81 -16.41 16.31
N GLN A 133 -8.65 -17.46 17.11
CA GLN A 133 -8.67 -18.82 16.57
C GLN A 133 -10.11 -19.31 16.47
N GLU A 134 -10.49 -19.69 15.25
CA GLU A 134 -11.81 -20.25 14.94
C GLU A 134 -11.64 -21.49 14.06
N ASP A 135 -12.10 -22.66 14.53
CA ASP A 135 -12.02 -23.93 13.79
C ASP A 135 -10.61 -24.32 13.29
N GLY A 136 -9.58 -24.04 14.11
CA GLY A 136 -8.17 -24.35 13.78
C GLY A 136 -7.55 -23.42 12.74
N LYS A 137 -8.17 -22.28 12.50
CA LYS A 137 -7.66 -21.19 11.63
C LYS A 137 -7.57 -19.90 12.41
N LEU A 138 -6.74 -18.99 11.93
CA LEU A 138 -6.60 -17.65 12.49
C LEU A 138 -7.50 -16.68 11.73
N LYS A 139 -8.53 -16.17 12.41
CA LYS A 139 -9.46 -15.18 11.88
C LYS A 139 -8.96 -13.78 12.21
N ILE A 140 -9.01 -12.87 11.25
CA ILE A 140 -8.68 -11.46 11.43
C ILE A 140 -9.94 -10.60 11.34
N THR A 141 -10.02 -9.61 12.21
CA THR A 141 -11.04 -8.55 12.19
C THR A 141 -10.38 -7.20 12.38
N ASP A 142 -10.60 -6.27 11.46
CA ASP A 142 -10.07 -4.91 11.49
C ASP A 142 -11.16 -3.90 11.86
N ARG A 143 -10.75 -2.84 12.55
CA ARG A 143 -11.58 -1.68 12.85
C ARG A 143 -10.75 -0.43 12.78
N PHE A 144 -11.07 0.47 11.86
CA PHE A 144 -10.37 1.73 11.69
C PHE A 144 -10.91 2.83 12.60
N CYS A 145 -10.05 3.72 13.07
CA CYS A 145 -10.35 4.83 13.99
C CYS A 145 -10.13 6.19 13.33
N HIS A 146 -9.03 6.33 12.60
CA HIS A 146 -8.56 7.59 12.02
C HIS A 146 -7.75 7.33 10.76
N SER A 147 -7.79 8.27 9.82
CA SER A 147 -6.97 8.24 8.63
C SER A 147 -6.40 9.63 8.34
N GLU A 148 -5.12 9.68 7.98
CA GLU A 148 -4.43 10.89 7.57
C GLU A 148 -3.94 10.74 6.13
N GLN A 149 -3.94 11.85 5.39
CA GLN A 149 -3.33 11.89 4.06
C GLN A 149 -2.20 12.90 4.03
N ILE A 150 -1.02 12.47 3.58
CA ILE A 150 0.14 13.33 3.35
C ILE A 150 0.43 13.35 1.86
N SER A 151 0.54 14.54 1.27
CA SER A 151 0.74 14.73 -0.17
C SER A 151 1.95 15.61 -0.46
N ASN A 152 2.54 15.46 -1.66
CA ASN A 152 3.51 16.40 -2.20
C ASN A 152 2.88 17.66 -2.83
N GLN A 153 1.57 17.84 -2.67
CA GLN A 153 0.79 18.95 -3.25
C GLN A 153 0.52 20.04 -2.21
N ASP A 154 0.25 21.26 -2.71
CA ASP A 154 -0.13 22.43 -1.89
C ASP A 154 -1.63 22.42 -1.47
N PHE A 155 -2.23 21.24 -1.29
CA PHE A 155 -3.58 21.10 -0.77
C PHE A 155 -3.61 20.04 0.34
N THR A 156 -4.56 20.16 1.24
CA THR A 156 -4.77 19.21 2.32
C THR A 156 -6.07 18.46 2.10
N THR A 157 -5.99 17.14 2.18
CA THR A 157 -7.17 16.27 2.18
C THR A 157 -7.50 15.88 3.63
N THR A 158 -8.76 16.04 4.01
CA THR A 158 -9.26 15.63 5.32
C THR A 158 -10.30 14.54 5.12
N VAL A 159 -10.04 13.38 5.70
CA VAL A 159 -10.98 12.25 5.82
C VAL A 159 -11.59 12.32 7.22
N PRO A 160 -12.91 12.55 7.36
CA PRO A 160 -13.54 12.59 8.69
C PRO A 160 -13.42 11.24 9.41
N ASP A 161 -13.21 11.28 10.73
CA ASP A 161 -13.16 10.05 11.54
C ASP A 161 -14.46 9.23 11.44
N ALA A 162 -15.60 9.88 11.31
CA ALA A 162 -16.88 9.22 11.11
C ALA A 162 -16.88 8.36 9.83
N LEU A 163 -16.27 8.86 8.74
CA LEU A 163 -16.09 8.12 7.51
C LEU A 163 -15.12 6.94 7.72
N THR A 164 -13.95 7.19 8.30
CA THR A 164 -12.96 6.13 8.57
C THR A 164 -13.56 5.02 9.45
N GLN A 165 -14.35 5.38 10.47
CA GLN A 165 -15.01 4.43 11.38
C GLN A 165 -16.20 3.70 10.73
N ALA A 166 -16.75 4.21 9.64
CA ALA A 166 -17.78 3.54 8.85
C ALA A 166 -17.20 2.43 7.95
N ILE A 167 -15.88 2.41 7.74
CA ILE A 167 -15.20 1.33 7.01
C ILE A 167 -15.13 0.11 7.92
N ILE A 168 -15.95 -0.89 7.63
CA ILE A 168 -16.01 -2.15 8.38
C ILE A 168 -15.67 -3.29 7.42
N PRO A 169 -14.39 -3.68 7.32
CA PRO A 169 -14.00 -4.80 6.49
C PRO A 169 -14.64 -6.11 7.01
N ASP A 170 -15.01 -6.98 6.09
CA ASP A 170 -15.41 -8.33 6.46
C ASP A 170 -14.24 -9.06 7.14
N SER A 171 -14.56 -9.80 8.22
CA SER A 171 -13.60 -10.70 8.82
C SER A 171 -13.18 -11.79 7.83
N THR A 172 -11.91 -12.12 7.77
CA THR A 172 -11.38 -13.17 6.91
C THR A 172 -10.43 -14.08 7.68
N PHE A 173 -10.02 -15.20 7.05
CA PHE A 173 -9.02 -16.09 7.64
C PHE A 173 -7.65 -15.80 7.05
N MET A 174 -6.66 -15.75 7.96
CA MET A 174 -5.26 -15.64 7.56
C MET A 174 -4.77 -16.96 6.95
N GLU A 175 -3.85 -16.84 6.02
CA GLU A 175 -3.02 -17.94 5.58
C GLU A 175 -1.69 -17.87 6.33
N ILE A 176 -1.29 -18.98 6.96
CA ILE A 176 0.01 -19.09 7.59
C ILE A 176 0.97 -19.69 6.56
N LYS A 177 2.01 -18.96 6.23
CA LYS A 177 3.00 -19.34 5.21
C LYS A 177 4.38 -19.48 5.83
N GLN A 178 5.30 -20.09 5.11
CA GLN A 178 6.70 -20.14 5.47
C GLN A 178 7.54 -19.50 4.36
N ASP A 179 8.54 -18.75 4.77
CA ASP A 179 9.55 -18.22 3.86
C ASP A 179 10.60 -19.29 3.48
N ASN A 180 11.58 -18.89 2.68
CA ASN A 180 12.65 -19.82 2.24
C ASN A 180 13.58 -20.27 3.36
N GLU A 181 13.53 -19.61 4.52
CA GLU A 181 14.33 -19.96 5.72
C GLU A 181 13.52 -20.83 6.69
N GLY A 182 12.23 -21.05 6.39
CA GLY A 182 11.30 -21.83 7.21
C GLY A 182 10.62 -21.02 8.32
N ASN A 183 10.75 -19.68 8.34
CA ASN A 183 10.06 -18.84 9.31
C ASN A 183 8.58 -18.69 8.91
N PHE A 184 7.69 -18.82 9.89
CA PHE A 184 6.28 -18.55 9.67
C PHE A 184 6.01 -17.06 9.52
N TYR A 185 5.10 -16.73 8.59
CA TYR A 185 4.56 -15.39 8.43
C TYR A 185 3.06 -15.41 8.15
N LEU A 186 2.42 -14.28 8.40
CA LEU A 186 1.00 -14.04 8.19
C LEU A 186 0.79 -13.51 6.78
N TYR A 187 -0.15 -14.09 6.06
CA TYR A 187 -0.65 -13.54 4.81
C TYR A 187 -2.16 -13.32 4.91
N ARG A 188 -2.61 -12.06 4.86
CA ARG A 188 -4.01 -11.68 4.74
C ARG A 188 -4.40 -11.69 3.26
N PRO A 189 -5.29 -12.57 2.82
CA PRO A 189 -5.73 -12.57 1.44
C PRO A 189 -6.50 -11.29 1.11
N GLN A 190 -6.51 -10.92 -0.16
CA GLN A 190 -7.28 -9.77 -0.65
C GLN A 190 -8.76 -9.92 -0.29
N THR A 191 -9.30 -8.92 0.37
CA THR A 191 -10.72 -8.83 0.69
C THR A 191 -11.25 -7.49 0.25
N PRO A 192 -12.29 -7.43 -0.60
CA PRO A 192 -12.89 -6.18 -1.01
C PRO A 192 -13.82 -5.64 0.09
N THR A 193 -13.71 -4.34 0.35
CA THR A 193 -14.61 -3.56 1.18
C THR A 193 -15.22 -2.46 0.32
N LEU A 194 -16.54 -2.39 0.22
CA LEU A 194 -17.23 -1.36 -0.53
C LEU A 194 -17.51 -0.14 0.37
N LEU A 195 -17.29 1.05 -0.18
CA LEU A 195 -17.53 2.31 0.50
C LEU A 195 -18.27 3.27 -0.42
N GLY A 196 -19.45 3.70 0.01
CA GLY A 196 -20.29 4.60 -0.77
C GLY A 196 -20.98 3.99 -1.99
N ILE A 197 -20.88 2.68 -2.17
CA ILE A 197 -21.48 1.91 -3.26
C ILE A 197 -21.75 0.47 -2.82
N GLU A 198 -22.76 -0.19 -3.39
CA GLU A 198 -23.11 -1.58 -3.11
C GLU A 198 -23.15 -2.44 -4.37
N TYR A 199 -22.64 -3.68 -4.28
CA TYR A 199 -22.73 -4.74 -5.28
C TYR A 199 -23.03 -6.09 -4.63
N GLU A 200 -23.62 -7.00 -5.40
CA GLU A 200 -23.82 -8.39 -4.96
C GLU A 200 -22.51 -9.19 -4.87
N ASP A 201 -21.55 -8.90 -5.75
CA ASP A 201 -20.27 -9.62 -5.84
C ASP A 201 -19.09 -8.63 -5.89
N PRO A 202 -18.64 -8.12 -4.73
CA PRO A 202 -17.53 -7.18 -4.68
C PRO A 202 -16.15 -7.81 -5.02
N TYR A 203 -16.05 -9.15 -4.99
CA TYR A 203 -14.82 -9.85 -5.35
C TYR A 203 -14.52 -9.80 -6.85
N ASN A 204 -15.55 -9.95 -7.68
CA ASN A 204 -15.39 -10.09 -9.13
C ASN A 204 -15.91 -8.87 -9.92
N THR A 205 -16.57 -7.92 -9.25
CA THR A 205 -17.16 -6.75 -9.91
C THR A 205 -16.32 -5.50 -9.61
N PRO A 206 -15.53 -5.00 -10.58
CA PRO A 206 -14.79 -3.73 -10.42
C PRO A 206 -15.74 -2.54 -10.38
N LEU A 207 -15.24 -1.38 -9.93
CA LEU A 207 -15.95 -0.12 -10.07
C LEU A 207 -16.23 0.18 -11.55
N PRO A 208 -17.39 0.79 -11.87
CA PRO A 208 -17.65 1.23 -13.24
C PRO A 208 -16.71 2.39 -13.62
N GLU A 209 -16.41 2.56 -14.90
CA GLU A 209 -15.58 3.67 -15.40
C GLU A 209 -16.18 5.05 -15.05
N SER A 210 -17.49 5.13 -14.90
CA SER A 210 -18.22 6.34 -14.49
C SER A 210 -19.55 5.99 -13.86
N ILE A 211 -20.07 6.88 -13.01
CA ILE A 211 -21.34 6.73 -12.35
C ILE A 211 -22.07 8.09 -12.27
N LYS A 212 -23.39 8.07 -12.27
CA LYS A 212 -24.19 9.29 -12.05
C LYS A 212 -24.52 9.41 -10.56
N PRO A 213 -24.70 10.64 -10.03
CA PRO A 213 -25.05 10.86 -8.63
C PRO A 213 -26.43 10.24 -8.21
N ASP A 214 -27.28 9.90 -9.17
CA ASP A 214 -28.58 9.26 -8.95
C ASP A 214 -28.57 7.74 -9.22
N ASP A 215 -27.41 7.12 -9.36
CA ASP A 215 -27.29 5.66 -9.54
C ASP A 215 -27.78 4.92 -8.28
N PRO A 216 -28.68 3.95 -8.41
CA PRO A 216 -29.27 3.25 -7.27
C PRO A 216 -28.27 2.40 -6.46
N ARG A 217 -27.08 2.16 -6.96
CA ARG A 217 -26.01 1.43 -6.22
C ARG A 217 -25.27 2.33 -5.23
N LEU A 218 -25.38 3.66 -5.38
CA LEU A 218 -24.71 4.58 -4.46
C LEU A 218 -25.48 4.62 -3.14
N VAL A 219 -24.71 4.58 -2.05
CA VAL A 219 -25.19 4.71 -0.68
C VAL A 219 -24.50 5.89 0.00
N ASP A 220 -25.26 6.58 0.84
CA ASP A 220 -24.74 7.63 1.73
C ASP A 220 -24.16 6.91 2.97
N ALA A 221 -22.85 6.62 2.92
CA ALA A 221 -22.19 5.79 3.93
C ALA A 221 -21.72 6.59 5.15
N ASP A 222 -21.68 7.92 5.06
CA ASP A 222 -21.29 8.83 6.15
C ASP A 222 -22.45 9.70 6.67
N ASP A 223 -23.69 9.41 6.22
CA ASP A 223 -24.94 10.06 6.67
C ASP A 223 -24.97 11.58 6.49
N ASP A 224 -24.27 12.11 5.47
CA ASP A 224 -24.20 13.56 5.19
C ASP A 224 -25.26 14.04 4.18
N GLY A 225 -26.07 13.14 3.66
CA GLY A 225 -27.12 13.39 2.67
C GLY A 225 -26.60 13.53 1.24
N LYS A 226 -25.38 13.04 0.96
CA LYS A 226 -24.76 13.02 -0.37
C LYS A 226 -24.52 11.59 -0.84
N PRO A 227 -24.39 11.36 -2.16
CA PRO A 227 -24.09 10.04 -2.66
C PRO A 227 -22.61 9.68 -2.42
N GLY A 228 -22.38 8.45 -1.99
CA GLY A 228 -21.03 7.96 -1.73
C GLY A 228 -20.52 8.31 -0.34
N VAL A 229 -19.30 8.77 -0.27
CA VAL A 229 -18.66 9.32 0.93
C VAL A 229 -18.02 10.66 0.61
N THR A 230 -17.99 11.56 1.60
CA THR A 230 -17.50 12.92 1.43
C THR A 230 -16.08 13.08 1.98
N VAL A 231 -15.18 13.50 1.11
CA VAL A 231 -13.81 13.90 1.44
C VAL A 231 -13.68 15.40 1.29
N PHE A 232 -13.02 16.06 2.25
CA PHE A 232 -12.79 17.50 2.23
C PHE A 232 -11.40 17.81 1.69
N ILE A 233 -11.31 18.78 0.77
CA ILE A 233 -10.07 19.22 0.14
C ILE A 233 -9.91 20.71 0.35
N ASP A 234 -8.92 21.10 1.14
CA ASP A 234 -8.55 22.49 1.35
C ASP A 234 -7.59 22.95 0.28
N MET A 235 -8.09 23.78 -0.64
CA MET A 235 -7.33 24.32 -1.76
C MET A 235 -7.70 25.80 -2.01
N PHE A 236 -6.70 26.63 -2.33
CA PHE A 236 -6.92 28.06 -2.65
C PHE A 236 -7.73 28.85 -1.61
N ASN A 237 -7.51 28.57 -0.31
CA ASN A 237 -8.24 29.13 0.84
C ASN A 237 -9.76 28.82 0.85
N LYS A 238 -10.13 27.68 0.31
CA LYS A 238 -11.49 27.14 0.33
C LYS A 238 -11.45 25.67 0.64
N THR A 239 -12.45 25.21 1.38
CA THR A 239 -12.73 23.79 1.56
C THR A 239 -13.74 23.38 0.50
N GLU A 240 -13.35 22.48 -0.37
CA GLU A 240 -14.18 21.85 -1.37
C GLU A 240 -14.55 20.43 -0.93
N GLN A 241 -15.67 19.89 -1.41
CA GLN A 241 -16.12 18.54 -1.15
C GLN A 241 -15.97 17.69 -2.39
N LEU A 242 -15.48 16.49 -2.20
CA LEU A 242 -15.35 15.45 -3.21
C LEU A 242 -16.19 14.24 -2.77
N TYR A 243 -17.15 13.83 -3.59
CA TYR A 243 -18.00 12.66 -3.35
C TYR A 243 -17.43 11.48 -4.12
N ILE A 244 -17.07 10.42 -3.40
CA ILE A 244 -16.40 9.27 -3.98
C ILE A 244 -17.11 7.96 -3.63
N ALA A 245 -16.91 6.96 -4.47
CA ALA A 245 -17.12 5.56 -4.16
C ALA A 245 -15.78 4.83 -4.23
N ARG A 246 -15.57 3.87 -3.32
CA ARG A 246 -14.36 3.06 -3.30
C ARG A 246 -14.70 1.57 -3.22
N ARG A 247 -13.86 0.78 -3.82
CA ARG A 247 -13.75 -0.65 -3.62
C ARG A 247 -12.33 -0.91 -3.10
N GLU A 248 -12.19 -1.00 -1.80
CA GLU A 248 -10.91 -1.25 -1.16
C GLU A 248 -10.55 -2.72 -1.27
N ILE A 249 -9.38 -3.02 -1.79
CA ILE A 249 -8.85 -4.37 -1.94
C ILE A 249 -7.52 -4.42 -1.21
N PHE A 250 -7.61 -4.80 0.06
CA PHE A 250 -6.50 -4.76 1.00
C PHE A 250 -6.01 -6.18 1.30
N ALA A 251 -4.70 -6.35 1.21
CA ALA A 251 -3.98 -7.54 1.66
C ALA A 251 -2.69 -7.12 2.35
N PHE A 252 -2.08 -8.01 3.14
CA PHE A 252 -0.75 -7.78 3.68
C PHE A 252 -0.02 -9.10 3.94
N GLU A 253 1.30 -9.00 4.02
CA GLU A 253 2.16 -10.03 4.57
C GLU A 253 2.99 -9.45 5.71
N ALA A 254 3.11 -10.20 6.81
CA ALA A 254 3.75 -9.69 8.01
C ALA A 254 4.35 -10.81 8.88
N TYR A 255 5.38 -10.45 9.64
CA TYR A 255 6.13 -11.35 10.52
C TYR A 255 5.92 -10.96 11.99
N LEU A 256 5.70 -11.95 12.83
CA LEU A 256 5.74 -11.77 14.29
C LEU A 256 7.21 -11.59 14.74
N LYS A 257 7.47 -10.49 15.44
CA LYS A 257 8.77 -10.17 16.01
C LYS A 257 8.88 -10.66 17.47
N GLU A 258 10.09 -10.82 17.97
CA GLU A 258 10.37 -11.22 19.37
C GLU A 258 9.70 -10.29 20.40
N THR A 259 9.47 -9.02 20.03
CA THR A 259 8.78 -8.03 20.87
C THR A 259 7.27 -8.26 20.97
N GLY A 260 6.71 -9.24 20.26
CA GLY A 260 5.28 -9.46 20.10
C GLY A 260 4.61 -8.54 19.09
N ARG A 261 5.34 -7.62 18.46
CA ARG A 261 4.85 -6.79 17.35
C ARG A 261 4.73 -7.63 16.08
N ILE A 262 3.83 -7.24 15.20
CA ILE A 262 3.71 -7.82 13.86
C ILE A 262 4.04 -6.70 12.87
N GLU A 263 5.02 -6.97 12.00
CA GLU A 263 5.56 -5.99 11.06
C GLU A 263 5.60 -6.57 9.66
N GLY A 264 5.18 -5.79 8.68
CA GLY A 264 5.12 -6.25 7.30
C GLY A 264 4.81 -5.15 6.31
N VAL A 265 4.25 -5.54 5.17
CA VAL A 265 3.90 -4.64 4.06
C VAL A 265 2.48 -4.87 3.57
N VAL A 266 1.87 -3.78 3.13
CA VAL A 266 0.51 -3.77 2.55
C VAL A 266 0.59 -3.92 1.05
N HIS A 267 -0.31 -4.73 0.50
CA HIS A 267 -0.60 -4.85 -0.92
C HIS A 267 -2.00 -4.31 -1.17
N ASP A 268 -2.10 -3.21 -1.91
CA ASP A 268 -3.35 -2.54 -2.21
C ASP A 268 -3.63 -2.54 -3.71
N ASN A 269 -4.86 -2.92 -4.07
CA ASN A 269 -5.40 -2.85 -5.42
C ASN A 269 -6.74 -2.13 -5.43
N SER A 270 -6.92 -1.19 -4.49
CA SER A 270 -8.17 -0.44 -4.34
C SER A 270 -8.48 0.39 -5.57
N GLU A 271 -9.77 0.52 -5.84
CA GLU A 271 -10.34 1.33 -6.91
C GLU A 271 -11.11 2.50 -6.29
N GLN A 272 -11.06 3.65 -6.94
CA GLN A 272 -11.79 4.84 -6.54
C GLN A 272 -12.47 5.49 -7.72
N LEU A 273 -13.69 5.96 -7.50
CA LEU A 273 -14.49 6.64 -8.48
C LEU A 273 -15.02 7.97 -7.92
N ILE A 274 -14.82 9.05 -8.65
CA ILE A 274 -15.41 10.36 -8.34
C ILE A 274 -16.84 10.39 -8.87
N ILE A 275 -17.80 10.57 -7.94
CA ILE A 275 -19.24 10.68 -8.25
C ILE A 275 -19.59 12.13 -8.64
N ASP A 276 -19.20 13.06 -7.79
CA ASP A 276 -19.42 14.51 -7.97
C ASP A 276 -18.45 15.30 -7.06
N ALA A 277 -18.44 16.63 -7.20
CA ALA A 277 -17.68 17.53 -6.35
C ALA A 277 -18.31 18.92 -6.34
N THR A 278 -18.02 19.71 -5.29
CA THR A 278 -18.41 21.13 -5.22
C THR A 278 -17.58 22.00 -6.17
N SER A 279 -16.36 21.56 -6.48
CA SER A 279 -15.46 22.23 -7.42
C SER A 279 -15.49 21.57 -8.80
N PHE A 280 -15.65 22.37 -9.86
CA PHE A 280 -15.52 21.89 -11.24
C PHE A 280 -14.14 21.28 -11.53
N LEU A 281 -13.08 21.76 -10.88
CA LEU A 281 -11.73 21.23 -11.04
C LEU A 281 -11.61 19.81 -10.49
N LEU A 282 -12.26 19.51 -9.38
CA LEU A 282 -12.25 18.18 -8.75
C LEU A 282 -13.16 17.20 -9.47
N LYS A 283 -14.32 17.65 -9.95
CA LYS A 283 -15.30 16.81 -10.65
C LYS A 283 -14.77 16.10 -11.90
N ASN A 284 -13.78 16.69 -12.57
CA ASN A 284 -13.22 16.16 -13.82
C ASN A 284 -11.88 15.44 -13.61
N GLN A 285 -11.50 15.15 -12.37
CA GLN A 285 -10.31 14.36 -12.09
C GLN A 285 -10.61 12.87 -12.29
N THR A 286 -9.61 12.12 -12.69
CA THR A 286 -9.66 10.66 -12.62
C THR A 286 -9.42 10.23 -11.17
N GLY A 287 -10.25 9.33 -10.68
CA GLY A 287 -10.07 8.79 -9.32
C GLY A 287 -8.95 7.75 -9.21
N GLU A 288 -8.24 7.47 -10.30
CA GLU A 288 -7.26 6.38 -10.35
C GLU A 288 -5.98 6.74 -9.59
N TRP A 289 -5.72 5.98 -8.54
CA TRP A 289 -4.51 6.04 -7.75
C TRP A 289 -3.88 4.65 -7.74
N LEU A 290 -2.60 4.58 -8.07
CA LEU A 290 -1.87 3.32 -8.12
C LEU A 290 -0.94 3.22 -6.91
N GLN A 291 -0.92 2.08 -6.24
CA GLN A 291 0.06 1.83 -5.19
C GLN A 291 1.47 1.90 -5.80
N PHE A 292 2.35 2.67 -5.14
CA PHE A 292 3.75 2.71 -5.51
C PHE A 292 4.46 1.43 -5.05
N ARG A 293 5.13 0.77 -5.97
CA ARG A 293 5.78 -0.54 -5.79
C ARG A 293 7.26 -0.49 -6.14
N GLY A 294 7.93 0.64 -5.87
CA GLY A 294 9.30 0.86 -6.31
C GLY A 294 9.44 0.96 -7.84
N GLU A 295 10.65 1.15 -8.33
CA GLU A 295 10.92 1.25 -9.77
C GLU A 295 10.71 -0.09 -10.50
N ASN A 296 10.94 -1.22 -9.82
CA ASN A 296 10.80 -2.56 -10.39
C ASN A 296 9.38 -3.15 -10.25
N GLY A 297 8.49 -2.48 -9.53
CA GLY A 297 7.09 -2.88 -9.38
C GLY A 297 6.82 -3.97 -8.34
N ASP A 298 7.79 -4.29 -7.49
CA ASP A 298 7.74 -5.35 -6.47
C ASP A 298 8.24 -4.93 -5.08
N ASP A 299 8.58 -3.64 -4.90
CA ASP A 299 9.01 -3.07 -3.62
C ASP A 299 7.86 -2.34 -2.92
N TYR A 300 7.36 -2.91 -1.84
CA TYR A 300 6.27 -2.38 -1.00
C TYR A 300 6.79 -1.68 0.26
N SER A 301 8.07 -1.40 0.39
CA SER A 301 8.70 -0.83 1.60
C SER A 301 8.12 0.52 2.02
N LEU A 302 7.52 1.27 1.09
CA LEU A 302 6.80 2.52 1.38
C LEU A 302 5.35 2.31 1.87
N SER A 303 4.90 1.07 1.93
CA SER A 303 3.57 0.69 2.41
C SER A 303 3.66 -0.28 3.60
N PRO A 304 4.30 0.12 4.72
CA PRO A 304 4.44 -0.74 5.90
C PRO A 304 3.12 -0.94 6.64
N ILE A 305 3.00 -2.07 7.34
CA ILE A 305 2.03 -2.33 8.39
C ILE A 305 2.73 -2.65 9.69
N LEU A 306 2.24 -2.09 10.80
CA LEU A 306 2.72 -2.32 12.14
C LEU A 306 1.55 -2.56 13.09
N LEU A 307 1.55 -3.73 13.73
CA LEU A 307 0.56 -4.10 14.74
C LEU A 307 1.27 -4.24 16.09
N VAL A 308 0.81 -3.49 17.10
CA VAL A 308 1.41 -3.46 18.43
C VAL A 308 0.41 -4.03 19.43
N PRO A 309 0.77 -5.04 20.26
CA PRO A 309 -0.15 -5.65 21.21
C PRO A 309 -0.76 -4.60 22.15
N VAL A 310 -2.08 -4.64 22.34
CA VAL A 310 -2.83 -3.79 23.27
C VAL A 310 -3.93 -4.58 23.97
N ASP A 311 -4.35 -4.12 25.14
CA ASP A 311 -5.47 -4.71 25.85
C ASP A 311 -6.83 -4.09 25.46
N GLU A 312 -7.91 -4.68 25.95
CA GLU A 312 -9.29 -4.27 25.66
C GLU A 312 -9.67 -2.88 26.21
N SER A 313 -8.82 -2.25 27.02
CA SER A 313 -9.10 -0.90 27.57
C SER A 313 -8.84 0.23 26.55
N TYR A 314 -8.22 -0.10 25.39
CA TYR A 314 -8.01 0.88 24.34
C TYR A 314 -9.23 0.99 23.44
N ASP A 315 -9.71 2.21 23.25
CA ASP A 315 -10.65 2.61 22.22
C ASP A 315 -10.00 3.58 21.23
N CYS A 316 -10.73 4.04 20.23
CA CYS A 316 -10.20 4.95 19.22
C CYS A 316 -9.68 6.27 19.80
N GLU A 317 -10.36 6.82 20.81
CA GLU A 317 -9.96 8.08 21.44
C GLU A 317 -8.61 7.92 22.17
N LYS A 318 -8.48 6.88 22.98
CA LYS A 318 -7.26 6.60 23.74
C LYS A 318 -6.10 6.23 22.81
N LEU A 319 -6.36 5.43 21.76
CA LEU A 319 -5.35 5.10 20.76
C LEU A 319 -4.77 6.36 20.12
N MET A 320 -5.62 7.29 19.67
CA MET A 320 -5.17 8.51 19.02
C MET A 320 -4.48 9.48 19.97
N GLN A 321 -4.85 9.51 21.25
CA GLN A 321 -4.16 10.30 22.27
C GLN A 321 -2.74 9.78 22.57
N GLU A 322 -2.54 8.47 22.51
CA GLU A 322 -1.29 7.79 22.86
C GLU A 322 -0.52 7.25 21.64
N ARG A 323 -0.94 7.57 20.40
CA ARG A 323 -0.41 6.99 19.16
C ARG A 323 1.12 7.07 19.03
N ASP A 324 1.71 8.18 19.47
CA ASP A 324 3.16 8.41 19.38
C ASP A 324 3.98 7.48 20.30
N THR A 325 3.31 6.75 21.21
CA THR A 325 3.95 5.73 22.06
C THR A 325 4.01 4.36 21.36
N PHE A 326 3.12 4.12 20.40
CA PHE A 326 2.99 2.85 19.67
C PHE A 326 3.69 2.91 18.33
N PHE A 327 3.57 4.02 17.61
CA PHE A 327 3.89 4.13 16.21
C PHE A 327 5.01 5.14 15.95
N PRO A 328 5.78 4.96 14.86
CA PRO A 328 6.75 5.96 14.45
C PRO A 328 6.07 7.25 14.01
N PRO A 329 6.79 8.38 14.00
CA PRO A 329 6.29 9.60 13.36
C PRO A 329 5.94 9.35 11.90
N ASN A 330 4.87 9.99 11.43
CA ASN A 330 4.47 9.87 10.03
C ASN A 330 5.61 10.34 9.11
N PRO A 331 5.93 9.54 8.08
CA PRO A 331 6.98 9.90 7.14
C PRO A 331 6.56 11.08 6.25
N ALA A 332 7.54 11.78 5.71
CA ALA A 332 7.31 12.66 4.57
C ALA A 332 7.06 11.82 3.31
N VAL A 333 6.42 12.42 2.32
CA VAL A 333 6.30 11.82 0.99
C VAL A 333 7.71 11.57 0.41
N TRP A 334 7.93 10.44 -0.22
CA TRP A 334 9.23 10.05 -0.76
C TRP A 334 9.73 10.99 -1.87
N ALA A 335 11.04 11.20 -1.92
CA ALA A 335 11.69 11.97 -2.98
C ALA A 335 11.67 11.22 -4.34
N ASP A 336 11.94 11.94 -5.42
CA ASP A 336 12.17 11.35 -6.76
C ASP A 336 13.52 10.67 -6.83
#